data_630c9e778456bce5f9f5f556157f6822
#
_entry.id   630c9e778456bce5f9f5f556157f6822
#
_cell.length_a   1.000
_cell.length_b   1.000
_cell.length_c   1.000
_cell.angle_alpha   90.00
_cell.angle_beta   90.00
_cell.angle_gamma   90.00
#
_symmetry.space_group_name_H-M   'P 1'
#
loop_
_entity.id
_entity.type
_entity.pdbx_description
1 polymer ?
#
loop_
_entity_poly.entity_id
_entity_poly.type
_entity_poly.pdbx_seq_one_letter_code
_entity_poly.pdbx_strand_id
1 'polypeptide(L)'
;MAVSEEPTYTSTSSESMGGSEILRVEDLHTSFFLPIGELQAVRGVSFSLKRGRSLGIVGESGSGKTVLARSIMCLNLGSNVKTSGSAFFDGRDLLALSRREMRRLWGTEIAMIFQDPMTSLNPMVKIGRQVIEHLRQHKNVNRREAKQTALDLLNEVRIPEAESRIDRLPHELSGGMRQRVSIASALACEPSLLFADEPTTALDVTVQHQILNLLSREQRQRNMTMVMVTHDLGVIAGRTDDTLVMYAGKVVEQASTDEIFEKTQHPYTEALMRSIPRTSQASHTPLAAITGRPPVATHLP
;
A
#
# COMPACT_ATOMS: atom_id res chain seq x y z
N MET A 1 -26.57 -52.99 -8.91
CA MET A 1 -25.60 -52.14 -9.58
C MET A 1 -26.32 -50.83 -9.93
N ALA A 2 -26.12 -49.82 -9.11
CA ALA A 2 -26.65 -48.46 -9.37
C ALA A 2 -25.42 -47.54 -9.34
N VAL A 3 -25.17 -46.92 -10.49
CA VAL A 3 -24.09 -45.96 -10.70
C VAL A 3 -24.60 -44.59 -10.23
N SER A 4 -23.95 -44.03 -9.25
CA SER A 4 -24.21 -42.67 -8.76
C SER A 4 -23.54 -41.65 -9.69
N GLU A 5 -24.34 -40.82 -10.35
CA GLU A 5 -23.88 -39.65 -11.09
C GLU A 5 -23.56 -38.51 -10.11
N GLU A 6 -22.35 -37.99 -10.19
CA GLU A 6 -21.94 -36.74 -9.52
C GLU A 6 -22.51 -35.53 -10.29
N PRO A 7 -22.99 -34.49 -9.61
CA PRO A 7 -23.42 -33.28 -10.27
C PRO A 7 -22.22 -32.41 -10.70
N THR A 8 -22.04 -32.24 -11.98
CA THR A 8 -21.18 -31.26 -12.62
C THR A 8 -21.67 -29.85 -12.32
N TYR A 9 -20.94 -29.11 -11.49
CA TYR A 9 -21.14 -27.67 -11.33
C TYR A 9 -20.61 -26.92 -12.55
N THR A 10 -21.48 -26.51 -13.43
CA THR A 10 -21.21 -25.50 -14.46
C THR A 10 -21.23 -24.12 -13.80
N SER A 11 -20.05 -23.51 -13.67
CA SER A 11 -19.91 -22.11 -13.28
C SER A 11 -20.41 -21.21 -14.41
N THR A 12 -21.60 -20.70 -14.30
CA THR A 12 -22.09 -19.57 -15.11
C THR A 12 -21.37 -18.31 -14.66
N SER A 13 -20.44 -17.85 -15.51
CA SER A 13 -19.82 -16.54 -15.42
C SER A 13 -20.87 -15.45 -15.63
N SER A 14 -21.27 -14.79 -14.55
CA SER A 14 -21.94 -13.49 -14.62
C SER A 14 -20.89 -12.44 -14.98
N GLU A 15 -20.84 -12.01 -16.22
CA GLU A 15 -20.14 -10.81 -16.67
C GLU A 15 -20.79 -9.59 -15.99
N SER A 16 -20.26 -9.18 -14.85
CA SER A 16 -20.52 -7.86 -14.26
C SER A 16 -19.58 -6.85 -14.91
N MET A 17 -20.10 -5.68 -15.27
CA MET A 17 -19.36 -4.49 -15.73
C MET A 17 -18.31 -4.09 -14.69
N GLY A 18 -17.13 -4.67 -14.76
CA GLY A 18 -16.01 -4.43 -13.86
C GLY A 18 -14.77 -4.09 -14.67
N GLY A 19 -14.09 -2.97 -14.33
CA GLY A 19 -12.86 -2.51 -14.97
C GLY A 19 -11.82 -3.62 -15.15
N SER A 20 -10.94 -3.47 -16.13
CA SER A 20 -9.85 -4.43 -16.40
C SER A 20 -8.96 -4.60 -15.17
N GLU A 21 -8.47 -5.81 -14.96
CA GLU A 21 -7.47 -6.11 -13.92
C GLU A 21 -6.19 -5.30 -14.19
N ILE A 22 -5.68 -4.61 -13.17
CA ILE A 22 -4.44 -3.84 -13.25
C ILE A 22 -3.29 -4.54 -12.54
N LEU A 23 -3.58 -5.22 -11.42
CA LEU A 23 -2.58 -5.94 -10.64
C LEU A 23 -3.10 -7.34 -10.34
N ARG A 24 -2.28 -8.36 -10.63
CA ARG A 24 -2.52 -9.74 -10.26
C ARG A 24 -1.26 -10.34 -9.67
N VAL A 25 -1.37 -10.88 -8.48
CA VAL A 25 -0.29 -11.53 -7.74
C VAL A 25 -0.62 -13.01 -7.62
N GLU A 26 0.31 -13.88 -7.97
CA GLU A 26 0.14 -15.33 -7.97
C GLU A 26 1.26 -16.00 -7.19
N ASP A 27 0.89 -16.72 -6.15
CA ASP A 27 1.78 -17.55 -5.31
C ASP A 27 3.09 -16.84 -4.92
N LEU A 28 2.98 -15.56 -4.51
CA LEU A 28 4.14 -14.74 -4.20
C LEU A 28 4.76 -15.15 -2.87
N HIS A 29 6.04 -15.47 -2.91
CA HIS A 29 6.86 -15.78 -1.74
C HIS A 29 8.01 -14.80 -1.64
N THR A 30 8.41 -14.44 -0.40
CA THR A 30 9.63 -13.67 -0.15
C THR A 30 10.28 -14.13 1.13
N SER A 31 11.54 -14.59 1.01
CA SER A 31 12.38 -15.05 2.10
C SER A 31 13.64 -14.20 2.24
N PHE A 32 14.04 -13.97 3.49
CA PHE A 32 15.33 -13.35 3.84
C PHE A 32 16.23 -14.41 4.50
N PHE A 33 17.42 -14.59 3.96
CA PHE A 33 18.43 -15.50 4.51
C PHE A 33 19.30 -14.72 5.52
N LEU A 34 19.07 -14.98 6.80
CA LEU A 34 19.73 -14.32 7.91
C LEU A 34 20.70 -15.33 8.58
N PRO A 35 21.72 -14.87 9.35
CA PRO A 35 22.59 -15.78 10.11
C PRO A 35 21.84 -16.71 11.07
N ILE A 36 20.65 -16.30 11.52
CA ILE A 36 19.78 -17.06 12.44
C ILE A 36 18.82 -18.03 11.72
N GLY A 37 18.82 -18.06 10.39
CA GLY A 37 17.95 -18.93 9.58
C GLY A 37 17.19 -18.18 8.49
N GLU A 38 16.34 -18.89 7.77
CA GLU A 38 15.45 -18.36 6.75
C GLU A 38 14.23 -17.72 7.40
N LEU A 39 13.97 -16.44 7.07
CA LEU A 39 12.78 -15.71 7.48
C LEU A 39 11.84 -15.61 6.28
N GLN A 40 10.75 -16.37 6.29
CA GLN A 40 9.72 -16.35 5.25
C GLN A 40 8.70 -15.26 5.53
N ALA A 41 8.95 -14.06 4.98
CA ALA A 41 8.13 -12.89 5.25
C ALA A 41 6.82 -12.85 4.43
N VAL A 42 6.80 -13.47 3.24
CA VAL A 42 5.61 -13.66 2.39
C VAL A 42 5.55 -15.11 1.96
N ARG A 43 4.38 -15.74 2.09
CA ARG A 43 4.22 -17.20 2.01
C ARG A 43 3.02 -17.57 1.14
N GLY A 44 3.17 -17.54 -0.20
CA GLY A 44 2.14 -17.95 -1.15
C GLY A 44 0.93 -17.00 -1.19
N VAL A 45 1.20 -15.71 -1.32
CA VAL A 45 0.14 -14.70 -1.39
C VAL A 45 -0.36 -14.57 -2.83
N SER A 46 -1.69 -14.67 -3.01
CA SER A 46 -2.36 -14.49 -4.29
C SER A 46 -3.56 -13.56 -4.14
N PHE A 47 -3.71 -12.59 -5.02
CA PHE A 47 -4.87 -11.72 -5.12
C PHE A 47 -4.89 -11.00 -6.47
N SER A 48 -6.04 -10.41 -6.82
CA SER A 48 -6.16 -9.52 -7.97
C SER A 48 -6.83 -8.20 -7.59
N LEU A 49 -6.52 -7.14 -8.34
CA LEU A 49 -7.05 -5.80 -8.11
C LEU A 49 -7.46 -5.17 -9.44
N LYS A 50 -8.69 -4.70 -9.53
CA LYS A 50 -9.23 -4.04 -10.72
C LYS A 50 -8.79 -2.57 -10.75
N ARG A 51 -8.69 -2.03 -11.96
CA ARG A 51 -8.35 -0.62 -12.19
C ARG A 51 -9.34 0.31 -11.50
N GLY A 52 -8.82 1.36 -10.87
CA GLY A 52 -9.60 2.37 -10.14
C GLY A 52 -10.12 1.91 -8.77
N ARG A 53 -9.91 0.64 -8.38
CA ARG A 53 -10.29 0.16 -7.04
C ARG A 53 -9.16 0.33 -6.03
N SER A 54 -9.53 0.25 -4.76
CA SER A 54 -8.62 0.34 -3.63
C SER A 54 -8.63 -0.94 -2.80
N LEU A 55 -7.42 -1.40 -2.41
CA LEU A 55 -7.20 -2.58 -1.57
C LEU A 55 -6.53 -2.16 -0.25
N GLY A 56 -7.14 -2.51 0.88
CA GLY A 56 -6.51 -2.45 2.20
C GLY A 56 -5.74 -3.73 2.50
N ILE A 57 -4.46 -3.65 2.86
CA ILE A 57 -3.68 -4.78 3.39
C ILE A 57 -3.44 -4.52 4.87
N VAL A 58 -4.04 -5.35 5.72
CA VAL A 58 -4.02 -5.15 7.18
C VAL A 58 -3.45 -6.34 7.93
N GLY A 59 -3.01 -6.12 9.17
CA GLY A 59 -2.46 -7.13 10.07
C GLY A 59 -1.47 -6.52 11.05
N GLU A 60 -1.05 -7.26 12.06
CA GLU A 60 -0.08 -6.79 13.06
C GLU A 60 1.28 -6.44 12.45
N SER A 61 2.10 -5.71 13.22
CA SER A 61 3.49 -5.45 12.85
C SER A 61 4.23 -6.78 12.67
N GLY A 62 5.03 -6.90 11.60
CA GLY A 62 5.75 -8.14 11.28
C GLY A 62 4.92 -9.19 10.52
N SER A 63 3.65 -8.96 10.18
CA SER A 63 2.84 -9.92 9.39
C SER A 63 3.24 -10.03 7.91
N GLY A 64 4.19 -9.21 7.41
CA GLY A 64 4.72 -9.29 6.05
C GLY A 64 4.15 -8.26 5.05
N LYS A 65 3.25 -7.36 5.47
CA LYS A 65 2.55 -6.38 4.60
C LYS A 65 3.48 -5.49 3.77
N THR A 66 4.40 -4.79 4.44
CA THR A 66 5.40 -3.93 3.79
C THR A 66 6.30 -4.74 2.87
N VAL A 67 6.69 -5.97 3.29
CA VAL A 67 7.49 -6.86 2.45
C VAL A 67 6.72 -7.27 1.20
N LEU A 68 5.42 -7.58 1.33
CA LEU A 68 4.54 -7.90 0.19
C LEU A 68 4.50 -6.75 -0.81
N ALA A 69 4.19 -5.53 -0.36
CA ALA A 69 4.15 -4.36 -1.23
C ALA A 69 5.49 -4.11 -1.94
N ARG A 70 6.61 -4.19 -1.19
CA ARG A 70 7.96 -4.04 -1.76
C ARG A 70 8.38 -5.17 -2.69
N SER A 71 7.90 -6.40 -2.45
CA SER A 71 8.16 -7.54 -3.33
C SER A 71 7.48 -7.36 -4.69
N ILE A 72 6.21 -6.95 -4.69
CA ILE A 72 5.47 -6.65 -5.92
C ILE A 72 6.19 -5.58 -6.74
N MET A 73 6.70 -4.55 -6.07
CA MET A 73 7.46 -3.47 -6.71
C MET A 73 8.94 -3.81 -7.00
N CYS A 74 9.40 -5.02 -6.73
CA CYS A 74 10.81 -5.43 -6.88
C CYS A 74 11.79 -4.51 -6.12
N LEU A 75 11.40 -4.02 -4.94
CA LEU A 75 12.21 -3.11 -4.09
C LEU A 75 12.98 -3.83 -2.99
N ASN A 76 12.73 -5.11 -2.74
CA ASN A 76 13.50 -5.91 -1.79
C ASN A 76 14.83 -6.30 -2.44
N LEU A 77 15.86 -5.48 -2.20
CA LEU A 77 17.18 -5.63 -2.80
C LEU A 77 18.14 -6.27 -1.78
N GLY A 78 18.97 -7.18 -2.25
CA GLY A 78 20.04 -7.80 -1.45
C GLY A 78 20.30 -9.23 -1.93
N SER A 79 21.54 -9.70 -1.77
CA SER A 79 21.91 -11.08 -2.09
C SER A 79 21.31 -12.10 -1.12
N ASN A 80 20.81 -11.63 0.02
CA ASN A 80 20.16 -12.42 1.04
C ASN A 80 18.62 -12.45 0.93
N VAL A 81 18.05 -11.95 -0.19
CA VAL A 81 16.60 -11.94 -0.43
C VAL A 81 16.29 -12.80 -1.64
N LYS A 82 15.28 -13.67 -1.49
CA LYS A 82 14.72 -14.46 -2.60
C LYS A 82 13.22 -14.18 -2.70
N THR A 83 12.78 -13.76 -3.88
CA THR A 83 11.36 -13.61 -4.23
C THR A 83 11.03 -14.60 -5.35
N SER A 84 9.89 -15.28 -5.27
CA SER A 84 9.36 -16.19 -6.28
C SER A 84 7.83 -16.09 -6.37
N GLY A 85 7.23 -16.68 -7.40
CA GLY A 85 5.85 -16.46 -7.81
C GLY A 85 5.79 -15.46 -8.96
N SER A 86 4.64 -14.79 -9.16
CA SER A 86 4.46 -13.80 -10.21
C SER A 86 3.67 -12.59 -9.73
N ALA A 87 3.96 -11.43 -10.30
CA ALA A 87 3.21 -10.19 -10.05
C ALA A 87 2.99 -9.46 -11.39
N PHE A 88 1.79 -9.55 -11.92
CA PHE A 88 1.43 -8.95 -13.20
C PHE A 88 0.85 -7.56 -12.98
N PHE A 89 1.46 -6.58 -13.60
CA PHE A 89 0.94 -5.21 -13.69
C PHE A 89 0.63 -4.91 -15.14
N ASP A 90 -0.62 -4.65 -15.42
CA ASP A 90 -1.12 -4.40 -16.79
C ASP A 90 -0.66 -5.49 -17.77
N GLY A 91 -0.75 -6.77 -17.35
CA GLY A 91 -0.33 -7.94 -18.10
C GLY A 91 1.18 -8.21 -18.17
N ARG A 92 2.04 -7.35 -17.60
CA ARG A 92 3.50 -7.51 -17.56
C ARG A 92 3.94 -8.13 -16.23
N ASP A 93 4.63 -9.26 -16.24
CA ASP A 93 5.19 -9.84 -15.02
C ASP A 93 6.38 -9.00 -14.52
N LEU A 94 6.16 -8.27 -13.42
CA LEU A 94 7.14 -7.37 -12.81
C LEU A 94 8.39 -8.10 -12.34
N LEU A 95 8.25 -9.36 -11.86
CA LEU A 95 9.38 -10.16 -11.37
C LEU A 95 10.29 -10.65 -12.47
N ALA A 96 9.78 -10.74 -13.71
CA ALA A 96 10.55 -11.10 -14.88
C ALA A 96 11.28 -9.90 -15.52
N LEU A 97 10.91 -8.66 -15.16
CA LEU A 97 11.51 -7.46 -15.73
C LEU A 97 12.95 -7.24 -15.23
N SER A 98 13.79 -6.76 -16.13
CA SER A 98 15.10 -6.26 -15.75
C SER A 98 14.98 -4.99 -14.87
N ARG A 99 16.01 -4.70 -14.08
CA ARG A 99 16.06 -3.47 -13.26
C ARG A 99 15.94 -2.18 -14.10
N ARG A 100 16.37 -2.21 -15.35
CA ARG A 100 16.24 -1.07 -16.28
C ARG A 100 14.79 -0.85 -16.69
N GLU A 101 14.05 -1.91 -16.93
CA GLU A 101 12.62 -1.85 -17.26
C GLU A 101 11.80 -1.40 -16.06
N MET A 102 12.06 -1.99 -14.88
CA MET A 102 11.41 -1.54 -13.63
C MET A 102 11.60 -0.06 -13.33
N ARG A 103 12.80 0.50 -13.58
CA ARG A 103 13.05 1.94 -13.41
C ARG A 103 12.18 2.83 -14.30
N ARG A 104 11.67 2.33 -15.41
CA ARG A 104 10.76 3.08 -16.28
C ARG A 104 9.35 3.10 -15.74
N LEU A 105 8.96 2.09 -14.94
CA LEU A 105 7.66 1.98 -14.32
C LEU A 105 7.60 2.75 -12.99
N TRP A 106 8.70 2.72 -12.22
CA TRP A 106 8.75 3.41 -10.93
C TRP A 106 8.62 4.91 -11.08
N GLY A 107 7.66 5.46 -10.35
CA GLY A 107 7.34 6.90 -10.34
C GLY A 107 6.52 7.37 -11.53
N THR A 108 6.33 6.55 -12.58
CA THR A 108 5.50 6.89 -13.75
C THR A 108 4.17 6.13 -13.76
N GLU A 109 4.22 4.80 -13.77
CA GLU A 109 3.04 3.94 -13.80
C GLU A 109 2.72 3.36 -12.42
N ILE A 110 3.77 3.07 -11.63
CA ILE A 110 3.67 2.54 -10.27
C ILE A 110 4.44 3.44 -9.33
N ALA A 111 3.81 3.93 -8.27
CA ALA A 111 4.45 4.77 -7.26
C ALA A 111 4.25 4.21 -5.85
N MET A 112 5.08 4.64 -4.92
CA MET A 112 4.99 4.24 -3.50
C MET A 112 5.19 5.44 -2.58
N ILE A 113 4.31 5.55 -1.59
CA ILE A 113 4.49 6.38 -0.41
C ILE A 113 5.06 5.48 0.68
N PHE A 114 6.26 5.81 1.17
CA PHE A 114 6.96 5.03 2.19
C PHE A 114 6.48 5.40 3.59
N GLN A 115 6.61 4.46 4.51
CA GLN A 115 6.18 4.57 5.91
C GLN A 115 6.80 5.78 6.65
N ASP A 116 8.08 6.06 6.43
CA ASP A 116 8.80 7.14 7.10
C ASP A 116 9.10 8.30 6.14
N PRO A 117 8.44 9.46 6.30
CA PRO A 117 8.70 10.64 5.48
C PRO A 117 10.07 11.26 5.75
N MET A 118 10.74 10.90 6.88
CA MET A 118 12.08 11.38 7.18
C MET A 118 13.14 10.76 6.30
N THR A 119 12.94 9.51 5.89
CA THR A 119 13.85 8.75 5.03
C THR A 119 13.46 8.81 3.55
N SER A 120 12.22 9.19 3.23
CA SER A 120 11.73 9.29 1.86
C SER A 120 12.21 10.55 1.12
N LEU A 121 12.44 11.64 1.86
CA LEU A 121 12.94 12.90 1.30
C LEU A 121 14.43 13.07 1.58
N ASN A 122 15.19 13.51 0.57
CA ASN A 122 16.60 13.84 0.76
C ASN A 122 16.72 15.13 1.60
N PRO A 123 17.30 15.08 2.84
CA PRO A 123 17.33 16.20 3.75
C PRO A 123 18.16 17.40 3.25
N MET A 124 19.07 17.17 2.31
CA MET A 124 19.98 18.19 1.75
C MET A 124 19.45 18.84 0.47
N VAL A 125 18.28 18.42 -0.02
CA VAL A 125 17.70 18.90 -1.27
C VAL A 125 16.37 19.59 -0.99
N LYS A 126 16.17 20.79 -1.55
CA LYS A 126 14.92 21.55 -1.45
C LYS A 126 13.73 20.73 -1.91
N ILE A 127 12.59 20.85 -1.22
CA ILE A 127 11.41 20.03 -1.50
C ILE A 127 10.90 20.19 -2.94
N GLY A 128 10.81 21.41 -3.45
CA GLY A 128 10.38 21.65 -4.82
C GLY A 128 11.32 21.04 -5.85
N ARG A 129 12.65 21.03 -5.57
CA ARG A 129 13.60 20.39 -6.48
C ARG A 129 13.36 18.87 -6.56
N GLN A 130 13.01 18.21 -5.45
CA GLN A 130 12.74 16.77 -5.43
C GLN A 130 11.50 16.44 -6.28
N VAL A 131 10.41 17.21 -6.15
CA VAL A 131 9.21 17.05 -7.00
C VAL A 131 9.50 17.36 -8.47
N ILE A 132 10.23 18.47 -8.75
CA ILE A 132 10.61 18.89 -10.11
C ILE A 132 11.52 17.85 -10.79
N GLU A 133 12.44 17.26 -10.05
CA GLU A 133 13.37 16.25 -10.59
C GLU A 133 12.62 15.00 -11.05
N HIS A 134 11.64 14.54 -10.29
CA HIS A 134 10.73 13.46 -10.68
C HIS A 134 10.03 13.75 -12.02
N LEU A 135 9.44 14.95 -12.15
CA LEU A 135 8.78 15.38 -13.38
C LEU A 135 9.73 15.43 -14.58
N ARG A 136 10.91 15.99 -14.38
CA ARG A 136 11.90 16.13 -15.46
C ARG A 136 12.55 14.82 -15.89
N GLN A 137 12.67 13.88 -14.97
CA GLN A 137 13.26 12.57 -15.26
C GLN A 137 12.31 11.70 -16.08
N HIS A 138 11.01 11.84 -15.90
CA HIS A 138 10.00 10.94 -16.44
C HIS A 138 9.05 11.58 -17.45
N LYS A 139 8.82 12.90 -17.37
CA LYS A 139 8.02 13.67 -18.34
C LYS A 139 8.93 14.62 -19.11
N ASN A 140 8.71 14.74 -20.41
CA ASN A 140 9.49 15.66 -21.26
C ASN A 140 8.98 17.11 -21.08
N VAL A 141 9.20 17.67 -19.89
CA VAL A 141 8.76 19.02 -19.52
C VAL A 141 9.96 19.93 -19.30
N ASN A 142 9.84 21.20 -19.68
CA ASN A 142 10.87 22.20 -19.41
C ASN A 142 10.87 22.61 -17.92
N ARG A 143 11.93 23.31 -17.49
CA ARG A 143 12.11 23.68 -16.07
C ARG A 143 10.98 24.57 -15.52
N ARG A 144 10.42 25.44 -16.35
CA ARG A 144 9.35 26.37 -15.94
C ARG A 144 8.04 25.61 -15.74
N GLU A 145 7.68 24.75 -16.66
CA GLU A 145 6.52 23.87 -16.58
C GLU A 145 6.62 22.93 -15.37
N ALA A 146 7.77 22.26 -15.18
CA ALA A 146 7.99 21.40 -14.04
C ALA A 146 7.88 22.13 -12.70
N LYS A 147 8.34 23.41 -12.63
CA LYS A 147 8.17 24.23 -11.41
C LYS A 147 6.71 24.57 -11.16
N GLN A 148 5.96 24.94 -12.21
CA GLN A 148 4.53 25.25 -12.08
C GLN A 148 3.76 24.00 -11.64
N THR A 149 3.95 22.86 -12.29
CA THR A 149 3.34 21.59 -11.89
C THR A 149 3.68 21.21 -10.44
N ALA A 150 4.94 21.43 -10.02
CA ALA A 150 5.32 21.16 -8.63
C ALA A 150 4.59 22.09 -7.63
N LEU A 151 4.39 23.36 -7.96
CA LEU A 151 3.58 24.28 -7.15
C LEU A 151 2.13 23.86 -7.10
N ASP A 152 1.55 23.48 -8.23
CA ASP A 152 0.15 23.02 -8.30
C ASP A 152 -0.05 21.76 -7.43
N LEU A 153 0.88 20.79 -7.51
CA LEU A 153 0.88 19.60 -6.67
C LEU A 153 1.02 19.91 -5.17
N LEU A 154 1.92 20.84 -4.80
CA LEU A 154 2.08 21.25 -3.40
C LEU A 154 0.81 21.93 -2.87
N ASN A 155 0.13 22.72 -3.69
CA ASN A 155 -1.18 23.31 -3.35
C ASN A 155 -2.27 22.24 -3.24
N GLU A 156 -2.31 21.28 -4.16
CA GLU A 156 -3.25 20.15 -4.16
C GLU A 156 -3.16 19.32 -2.87
N VAL A 157 -1.93 19.06 -2.42
CA VAL A 157 -1.70 18.38 -1.13
C VAL A 157 -1.81 19.33 0.08
N ARG A 158 -2.24 20.57 -0.14
CA ARG A 158 -2.48 21.59 0.89
C ARG A 158 -1.23 21.93 1.72
N ILE A 159 -0.09 22.16 1.06
CA ILE A 159 1.04 22.83 1.68
C ILE A 159 0.70 24.33 1.78
N PRO A 160 0.65 24.90 2.99
CA PRO A 160 0.39 26.35 3.12
C PRO A 160 1.50 27.15 2.47
N GLU A 161 1.16 28.25 1.78
CA GLU A 161 2.15 29.15 1.17
C GLU A 161 3.18 28.42 0.28
N ALA A 162 2.71 27.54 -0.61
CA ALA A 162 3.57 26.65 -1.40
C ALA A 162 4.68 27.40 -2.16
N GLU A 163 4.38 28.61 -2.67
CA GLU A 163 5.33 29.48 -3.38
C GLU A 163 6.56 29.84 -2.53
N SER A 164 6.36 30.11 -1.24
CA SER A 164 7.45 30.47 -0.33
C SER A 164 8.17 29.23 0.21
N ARG A 165 7.47 28.09 0.29
CA ARG A 165 7.97 26.86 0.89
C ARG A 165 8.64 25.91 -0.09
N ILE A 166 8.37 26.06 -1.39
CA ILE A 166 8.97 25.20 -2.44
C ILE A 166 10.51 25.17 -2.38
N ASP A 167 11.11 26.25 -1.89
CA ASP A 167 12.56 26.41 -1.74
C ASP A 167 13.10 25.98 -0.36
N ARG A 168 12.25 25.48 0.54
CA ARG A 168 12.66 25.00 1.87
C ARG A 168 13.24 23.59 1.80
N LEU A 169 14.04 23.28 2.85
CA LEU A 169 14.57 21.93 3.07
C LEU A 169 13.59 21.09 3.91
N PRO A 170 13.61 19.76 3.80
CA PRO A 170 12.67 18.90 4.54
C PRO A 170 12.65 19.14 6.05
N HIS A 171 13.79 19.40 6.68
CA HIS A 171 13.87 19.62 8.11
C HIS A 171 13.23 20.94 8.60
N GLU A 172 12.96 21.89 7.69
CA GLU A 172 12.24 23.13 7.97
C GLU A 172 10.71 22.94 7.97
N LEU A 173 10.22 21.72 7.68
CA LEU A 173 8.80 21.39 7.58
C LEU A 173 8.37 20.51 8.78
N SER A 174 7.09 20.61 9.16
CA SER A 174 6.50 19.66 10.11
C SER A 174 6.41 18.24 9.52
N GLY A 175 6.24 17.22 10.37
CA GLY A 175 6.08 15.83 9.92
C GLY A 175 4.95 15.67 8.90
N GLY A 176 3.77 16.24 9.19
CA GLY A 176 2.63 16.20 8.26
C GLY A 176 2.89 16.94 6.95
N MET A 177 3.67 18.04 6.96
CA MET A 177 4.04 18.72 5.72
C MET A 177 5.03 17.89 4.89
N ARG A 178 6.01 17.24 5.53
CA ARG A 178 6.93 16.31 4.85
C ARG A 178 6.16 15.15 4.21
N GLN A 179 5.18 14.58 4.92
CA GLN A 179 4.33 13.53 4.37
C GLN A 179 3.54 14.02 3.13
N ARG A 180 2.98 15.23 3.17
CA ARG A 180 2.30 15.83 2.03
C ARG A 180 3.24 16.05 0.83
N VAL A 181 4.49 16.46 1.06
CA VAL A 181 5.51 16.57 0.00
C VAL A 181 5.85 15.20 -0.58
N SER A 182 5.96 14.15 0.25
CA SER A 182 6.17 12.78 -0.23
C SER A 182 5.00 12.29 -1.10
N ILE A 183 3.75 12.60 -0.70
CA ILE A 183 2.55 12.31 -1.50
C ILE A 183 2.59 13.09 -2.83
N ALA A 184 2.89 14.38 -2.81
CA ALA A 184 3.01 15.19 -4.02
C ALA A 184 4.06 14.61 -5.00
N SER A 185 5.20 14.15 -4.46
CA SER A 185 6.24 13.51 -5.26
C SER A 185 5.77 12.18 -5.86
N ALA A 186 5.05 11.36 -5.10
CA ALA A 186 4.50 10.09 -5.60
C ALA A 186 3.43 10.29 -6.68
N LEU A 187 2.63 11.36 -6.59
CA LEU A 187 1.57 11.70 -7.54
C LEU A 187 2.06 12.51 -8.76
N ALA A 188 3.31 12.98 -8.75
CA ALA A 188 3.83 13.92 -9.75
C ALA A 188 3.71 13.44 -11.20
N CYS A 189 3.88 12.16 -11.44
CA CYS A 189 3.76 11.57 -12.77
C CYS A 189 2.40 10.90 -13.05
N GLU A 190 1.41 11.07 -12.18
CA GLU A 190 0.06 10.51 -12.31
C GLU A 190 0.05 8.98 -12.45
N PRO A 191 0.58 8.25 -11.45
CA PRO A 191 0.67 6.80 -11.52
C PRO A 191 -0.71 6.16 -11.61
N SER A 192 -0.82 5.04 -12.32
CA SER A 192 -2.06 4.26 -12.38
C SER A 192 -2.22 3.32 -11.18
N LEU A 193 -1.10 3.00 -10.48
CA LEU A 193 -1.08 2.20 -9.26
C LEU A 193 -0.22 2.87 -8.19
N LEU A 194 -0.82 3.13 -7.02
CA LEU A 194 -0.15 3.72 -5.86
C LEU A 194 -0.14 2.74 -4.70
N PHE A 195 1.02 2.44 -4.17
CA PHE A 195 1.20 1.78 -2.87
C PHE A 195 1.37 2.84 -1.78
N ALA A 196 0.57 2.80 -0.73
CA ALA A 196 0.68 3.66 0.45
C ALA A 196 1.02 2.79 1.66
N ASP A 197 2.30 2.71 2.01
CA ASP A 197 2.81 1.87 3.11
C ASP A 197 2.80 2.69 4.41
N GLU A 198 1.81 2.42 5.27
CA GLU A 198 1.57 3.11 6.53
C GLU A 198 1.67 4.65 6.41
N PRO A 199 0.92 5.29 5.50
CA PRO A 199 1.15 6.68 5.11
C PRO A 199 0.92 7.71 6.22
N THR A 200 0.47 7.29 7.39
CA THR A 200 0.11 8.16 8.51
C THR A 200 0.79 7.80 9.83
N THR A 201 1.70 6.84 9.82
CA THR A 201 2.48 6.46 11.01
C THR A 201 3.27 7.65 11.55
N ALA A 202 3.30 7.82 12.88
CA ALA A 202 3.95 8.92 13.60
C ALA A 202 3.34 10.33 13.36
N LEU A 203 2.10 10.43 12.88
CA LEU A 203 1.35 11.68 12.78
C LEU A 203 0.25 11.73 13.86
N ASP A 204 -0.10 12.95 14.27
CA ASP A 204 -1.25 13.15 15.13
C ASP A 204 -2.57 12.80 14.41
N VAL A 205 -3.61 12.44 15.17
CA VAL A 205 -4.89 11.94 14.65
C VAL A 205 -5.54 12.91 13.65
N THR A 206 -5.42 14.22 13.88
CA THR A 206 -6.00 15.23 12.99
C THR A 206 -5.29 15.24 11.64
N VAL A 207 -3.96 15.24 11.65
CA VAL A 207 -3.14 15.19 10.42
C VAL A 207 -3.31 13.86 9.72
N GLN A 208 -3.40 12.75 10.46
CA GLN A 208 -3.69 11.42 9.91
C GLN A 208 -4.99 11.43 9.09
N HIS A 209 -6.09 11.93 9.67
CA HIS A 209 -7.37 12.06 8.97
C HIS A 209 -7.27 12.92 7.71
N GLN A 210 -6.55 14.04 7.77
CA GLN A 210 -6.35 14.91 6.62
C GLN A 210 -5.57 14.22 5.49
N ILE A 211 -4.53 13.45 5.81
CA ILE A 211 -3.73 12.69 4.84
C ILE A 211 -4.56 11.58 4.20
N LEU A 212 -5.30 10.81 4.99
CA LEU A 212 -6.14 9.73 4.48
C LEU A 212 -7.26 10.26 3.56
N ASN A 213 -7.89 11.37 3.93
CA ASN A 213 -8.91 12.02 3.09
C ASN A 213 -8.30 12.57 1.80
N LEU A 214 -7.07 13.10 1.86
CA LEU A 214 -6.33 13.52 0.68
C LEU A 214 -6.12 12.34 -0.26
N LEU A 215 -5.56 11.23 0.21
CA LEU A 215 -5.30 10.03 -0.60
C LEU A 215 -6.58 9.47 -1.23
N SER A 216 -7.68 9.37 -0.46
CA SER A 216 -8.98 8.92 -0.99
C SER A 216 -9.54 9.86 -2.05
N ARG A 217 -9.35 11.17 -1.90
CA ARG A 217 -9.76 12.16 -2.89
C ARG A 217 -8.95 12.00 -4.19
N GLU A 218 -7.61 11.95 -4.09
CA GLU A 218 -6.73 11.80 -5.25
C GLU A 218 -7.00 10.49 -5.99
N GLN A 219 -7.21 9.39 -5.25
CA GLN A 219 -7.56 8.09 -5.82
C GLN A 219 -8.82 8.18 -6.68
N ARG A 220 -9.89 8.80 -6.18
CA ARG A 220 -11.16 8.96 -6.90
C ARG A 220 -11.05 9.93 -8.08
N GLN A 221 -10.44 11.10 -7.88
CA GLN A 221 -10.33 12.14 -8.92
C GLN A 221 -9.50 11.69 -10.11
N ARG A 222 -8.45 10.90 -9.86
CA ARG A 222 -7.53 10.41 -10.90
C ARG A 222 -7.91 9.01 -11.42
N ASN A 223 -8.99 8.41 -10.89
CA ASN A 223 -9.34 7.00 -11.13
C ASN A 223 -8.12 6.06 -10.95
N MET A 224 -7.29 6.36 -9.95
CA MET A 224 -6.06 5.66 -9.65
C MET A 224 -6.36 4.41 -8.82
N THR A 225 -5.66 3.32 -9.10
CA THR A 225 -5.71 2.13 -8.25
C THR A 225 -4.80 2.32 -7.04
N MET A 226 -5.26 1.95 -5.85
CA MET A 226 -4.50 2.17 -4.62
C MET A 226 -4.42 0.90 -3.77
N VAL A 227 -3.22 0.59 -3.29
CA VAL A 227 -2.98 -0.42 -2.26
C VAL A 227 -2.54 0.30 -0.98
N MET A 228 -3.37 0.25 0.06
CA MET A 228 -3.10 0.87 1.35
C MET A 228 -2.67 -0.19 2.36
N VAL A 229 -1.44 -0.11 2.84
CA VAL A 229 -0.90 -0.99 3.87
C VAL A 229 -1.01 -0.29 5.22
N THR A 230 -1.57 -0.96 6.21
CA THR A 230 -1.70 -0.43 7.58
C THR A 230 -1.80 -1.56 8.61
N HIS A 231 -1.50 -1.26 9.86
CA HIS A 231 -1.78 -2.16 10.99
C HIS A 231 -3.12 -1.82 11.68
N ASP A 232 -3.80 -0.77 11.28
CA ASP A 232 -5.07 -0.31 11.87
C ASP A 232 -6.23 -0.51 10.89
N LEU A 233 -7.15 -1.42 11.24
CA LEU A 233 -8.38 -1.65 10.50
C LEU A 233 -9.27 -0.39 10.40
N GLY A 234 -9.25 0.48 11.41
CA GLY A 234 -9.99 1.74 11.39
C GLY A 234 -9.56 2.69 10.26
N VAL A 235 -8.32 2.56 9.80
CA VAL A 235 -7.78 3.37 8.69
C VAL A 235 -8.43 3.02 7.37
N ILE A 236 -8.72 1.74 7.11
CA ILE A 236 -9.29 1.27 5.84
C ILE A 236 -10.83 1.39 5.79
N ALA A 237 -11.49 1.47 6.95
CA ALA A 237 -12.94 1.58 7.05
C ALA A 237 -13.47 2.77 6.22
N GLY A 238 -14.36 2.49 5.25
CA GLY A 238 -14.93 3.49 4.34
C GLY A 238 -13.93 4.16 3.38
N ARG A 239 -12.70 3.62 3.25
CA ARG A 239 -11.65 4.17 2.38
C ARG A 239 -11.13 3.18 1.36
N THR A 240 -11.26 1.89 1.58
CA THR A 240 -10.87 0.85 0.62
C THR A 240 -12.10 0.04 0.21
N ASP A 241 -12.08 -0.44 -1.03
CA ASP A 241 -13.15 -1.28 -1.57
C ASP A 241 -13.03 -2.73 -1.09
N ASP A 242 -11.81 -3.25 -1.11
CA ASP A 242 -11.49 -4.61 -0.73
C ASP A 242 -10.45 -4.62 0.40
N THR A 243 -10.44 -5.67 1.20
CA THR A 243 -9.49 -5.85 2.30
C THR A 243 -8.87 -7.24 2.27
N LEU A 244 -7.58 -7.28 2.53
CA LEU A 244 -6.77 -8.47 2.65
C LEU A 244 -6.11 -8.46 4.02
N VAL A 245 -6.41 -9.47 4.83
CA VAL A 245 -5.86 -9.60 6.20
C VAL A 245 -4.67 -10.56 6.18
N MET A 246 -3.53 -10.08 6.65
CA MET A 246 -2.28 -10.86 6.68
C MET A 246 -1.89 -11.23 8.10
N TYR A 247 -1.51 -12.50 8.28
CA TYR A 247 -0.92 -13.03 9.51
C TYR A 247 0.27 -13.93 9.18
N ALA A 248 1.42 -13.69 9.80
CA ALA A 248 2.63 -14.51 9.65
C ALA A 248 3.00 -14.82 8.18
N GLY A 249 2.92 -13.84 7.30
CA GLY A 249 3.28 -13.94 5.88
C GLY A 249 2.20 -14.55 4.98
N LYS A 250 1.05 -14.95 5.52
CA LYS A 250 -0.07 -15.50 4.73
C LYS A 250 -1.28 -14.58 4.74
N VAL A 251 -2.10 -14.66 3.69
CA VAL A 251 -3.45 -14.13 3.69
C VAL A 251 -4.34 -15.08 4.46
N VAL A 252 -5.03 -14.58 5.48
CA VAL A 252 -5.94 -15.39 6.32
C VAL A 252 -7.40 -15.08 6.02
N GLU A 253 -7.70 -13.88 5.52
CA GLU A 253 -9.04 -13.50 5.09
C GLU A 253 -8.95 -12.45 3.97
N GLN A 254 -9.85 -12.55 2.98
CA GLN A 254 -9.98 -11.59 1.90
C GLN A 254 -11.45 -11.46 1.52
N ALA A 255 -11.97 -10.23 1.55
CA ALA A 255 -13.34 -9.91 1.15
C ALA A 255 -13.46 -8.42 0.82
N SER A 256 -14.65 -7.96 0.42
CA SER A 256 -14.95 -6.54 0.41
C SER A 256 -14.75 -5.93 1.80
N THR A 257 -14.36 -4.67 1.87
CA THR A 257 -14.11 -4.02 3.17
C THR A 257 -15.36 -4.06 4.06
N ASP A 258 -16.54 -3.86 3.50
CA ASP A 258 -17.80 -3.92 4.24
C ASP A 258 -18.05 -5.32 4.81
N GLU A 259 -17.78 -6.39 4.04
CA GLU A 259 -17.94 -7.77 4.54
C GLU A 259 -16.95 -8.09 5.67
N ILE A 260 -15.71 -7.61 5.60
CA ILE A 260 -14.73 -7.75 6.71
C ILE A 260 -15.27 -7.13 7.99
N PHE A 261 -15.94 -5.98 7.92
CA PHE A 261 -16.48 -5.30 9.10
C PHE A 261 -17.80 -5.88 9.60
N GLU A 262 -18.66 -6.39 8.72
CA GLU A 262 -20.00 -6.90 9.06
C GLU A 262 -20.04 -8.40 9.33
N LYS A 263 -19.21 -9.19 8.63
CA LYS A 263 -19.28 -10.65 8.56
C LYS A 263 -17.91 -11.32 8.64
N THR A 264 -17.03 -10.80 9.51
CA THR A 264 -15.71 -11.41 9.77
C THR A 264 -15.83 -12.91 10.02
N GLN A 265 -15.04 -13.71 9.30
CA GLN A 265 -15.08 -15.18 9.39
C GLN A 265 -13.85 -15.76 10.09
N HIS A 266 -12.68 -15.10 9.96
CA HIS A 266 -11.44 -15.61 10.52
C HIS A 266 -11.25 -15.14 11.98
N PRO A 267 -10.92 -16.03 12.95
CA PRO A 267 -10.76 -15.65 14.35
C PRO A 267 -9.72 -14.54 14.60
N TYR A 268 -8.64 -14.51 13.81
CA TYR A 268 -7.64 -13.46 13.91
C TYR A 268 -8.19 -12.10 13.49
N THR A 269 -8.96 -12.02 12.41
CA THR A 269 -9.61 -10.78 11.98
C THR A 269 -10.63 -10.30 13.01
N GLU A 270 -11.39 -11.23 13.61
CA GLU A 270 -12.30 -10.91 14.71
C GLU A 270 -11.55 -10.32 15.91
N ALA A 271 -10.40 -10.88 16.27
CA ALA A 271 -9.57 -10.37 17.35
C ALA A 271 -9.02 -8.97 17.03
N LEU A 272 -8.57 -8.72 15.78
CA LEU A 272 -8.19 -7.39 15.32
C LEU A 272 -9.37 -6.39 15.42
N MET A 273 -10.58 -6.79 15.00
CA MET A 273 -11.78 -5.96 15.09
C MET A 273 -12.15 -5.60 16.53
N ARG A 274 -11.98 -6.53 17.47
CA ARG A 274 -12.24 -6.29 18.90
C ARG A 274 -11.20 -5.35 19.55
N SER A 275 -10.01 -5.22 18.98
CA SER A 275 -8.98 -4.30 19.46
C SER A 275 -9.18 -2.85 19.02
N ILE A 276 -10.13 -2.57 18.10
CA ILE A 276 -10.44 -1.21 17.66
C ILE A 276 -11.21 -0.45 18.76
N PRO A 277 -10.73 0.73 19.20
CA PRO A 277 -11.47 1.55 20.15
C PRO A 277 -12.82 1.99 19.57
N ARG A 278 -13.91 1.80 20.30
CA ARG A 278 -15.25 2.27 19.91
C ARG A 278 -15.63 3.50 20.73
N THR A 279 -16.19 4.51 20.09
CA THR A 279 -16.67 5.73 20.76
C THR A 279 -17.79 5.46 21.77
N SER A 280 -18.49 4.33 21.65
CA SER A 280 -19.52 3.87 22.58
C SER A 280 -18.99 3.18 23.83
N GLN A 281 -17.67 2.90 23.91
CA GLN A 281 -17.06 2.30 25.09
C GLN A 281 -16.87 3.34 26.20
N ALA A 282 -17.09 2.93 27.45
CA ALA A 282 -16.81 3.79 28.60
C ALA A 282 -15.32 4.18 28.64
N SER A 283 -15.04 5.40 29.10
CA SER A 283 -13.66 5.86 29.31
C SER A 283 -12.90 4.86 30.20
N HIS A 284 -11.65 4.57 29.83
CA HIS A 284 -10.76 3.61 30.51
C HIS A 284 -11.17 2.13 30.42
N THR A 285 -12.07 1.74 29.50
CA THR A 285 -12.33 0.32 29.23
C THR A 285 -11.07 -0.31 28.63
N PRO A 286 -10.50 -1.39 29.22
CA PRO A 286 -9.38 -2.11 28.63
C PRO A 286 -9.77 -2.64 27.24
N LEU A 287 -8.95 -2.36 26.23
CA LEU A 287 -9.13 -2.95 24.91
C LEU A 287 -8.82 -4.44 24.95
N ALA A 288 -9.56 -5.23 24.19
CA ALA A 288 -9.27 -6.65 24.04
C ALA A 288 -7.91 -6.82 23.35
N ALA A 289 -6.92 -7.29 24.08
CA ALA A 289 -5.64 -7.66 23.50
C ALA A 289 -5.75 -9.00 22.79
N ILE A 290 -5.08 -9.12 21.64
CA ILE A 290 -4.94 -10.42 20.96
C ILE A 290 -4.07 -11.30 21.84
N THR A 291 -4.62 -12.42 22.29
CA THR A 291 -3.91 -13.35 23.18
C THR A 291 -2.87 -14.16 22.42
N GLY A 292 -1.70 -14.36 23.03
CA GLY A 292 -0.59 -15.11 22.45
C GLY A 292 0.55 -14.21 21.97
N ARG A 293 1.52 -14.84 21.33
CA ARG A 293 2.63 -14.15 20.65
C ARG A 293 2.62 -14.56 19.18
N PRO A 294 2.89 -13.63 18.25
CA PRO A 294 3.10 -14.00 16.85
C PRO A 294 4.19 -15.10 16.78
N PRO A 295 4.05 -16.07 15.89
CA PRO A 295 5.08 -17.09 15.73
C PRO A 295 6.39 -16.44 15.31
N VAL A 296 7.51 -17.00 15.78
CA VAL A 296 8.83 -16.55 15.38
C VAL A 296 8.98 -16.79 13.87
N ALA A 297 9.20 -15.75 13.08
CA ALA A 297 9.17 -15.82 11.63
C ALA A 297 10.22 -16.77 10.99
N THR A 298 11.22 -17.21 11.77
CA THR A 298 12.19 -18.23 11.37
C THR A 298 11.75 -19.67 11.72
N HIS A 299 10.64 -19.84 12.46
CA HIS A 299 10.11 -21.14 12.91
C HIS A 299 8.58 -21.14 12.75
N LEU A 300 8.13 -20.91 11.54
CA LEU A 300 6.71 -20.91 11.20
C LEU A 300 6.22 -22.35 10.99
N PRO A 301 5.01 -22.69 11.47
CA PRO A 301 4.41 -24.00 11.23
C PRO A 301 4.05 -24.20 9.76
#